data_575e01d66385a119f4bb2a100118ba7c
#
_entry.id   575e01d66385a119f4bb2a100118ba7c
#
_cell.length_a   1.000
_cell.length_b   1.000
_cell.length_c   1.000
_cell.angle_alpha   90.00
_cell.angle_beta   90.00
_cell.angle_gamma   90.00
#
_symmetry.space_group_name_H-M   'P 1'
#
loop_
_entity.id
_entity.type
_entity.pdbx_description
1 polymer ?
#
loop_
_entity_poly.entity_id
_entity_poly.type
_entity_poly.pdbx_seq_one_letter_code
_entity_poly.pdbx_strand_id
1 'polypeptide(L)'
;MKVIYKYELARTITLPINSQILKAGMQNGIMYIWVLVDENEKQTYYANFEIIGTGHSFEFDYLTHTYIDSLFDGPFVWHIWNVKN
;
A
#
# COMPACT_ATOMS: atom_id res chain seq x y z
N MET A 1 5.51 20.32 -6.96
CA MET A 1 6.79 19.70 -6.57
C MET A 1 6.52 18.32 -5.98
N LYS A 2 7.35 17.34 -6.31
CA LYS A 2 7.16 15.97 -5.84
C LYS A 2 7.90 15.73 -4.53
N VAL A 3 7.32 14.89 -3.68
CA VAL A 3 7.92 14.49 -2.41
C VAL A 3 7.51 13.06 -2.12
N ILE A 4 8.33 12.33 -1.38
CA ILE A 4 8.02 10.97 -0.94
C ILE A 4 7.61 11.02 0.52
N TYR A 5 6.38 10.61 0.80
CA TYR A 5 5.86 10.51 2.16
C TYR A 5 5.70 9.05 2.56
N LYS A 6 5.84 8.80 3.85
CA LYS A 6 5.62 7.50 4.47
C LYS A 6 4.25 7.53 5.18
N TYR A 7 3.44 6.51 4.91
CA TYR A 7 2.12 6.34 5.53
C TYR A 7 2.09 4.99 6.23
N GLU A 8 1.48 4.95 7.41
CA GLU A 8 1.23 3.65 8.03
C GLU A 8 0.21 2.89 7.20
N LEU A 9 0.49 1.61 6.92
CA LEU A 9 -0.37 0.80 6.08
C LEU A 9 -1.69 0.49 6.81
N ALA A 10 -2.79 0.71 6.12
CA ALA A 10 -4.14 0.41 6.57
C ALA A 10 -4.94 -0.04 5.36
N ARG A 11 -6.13 -0.61 5.60
CA ARG A 11 -6.99 -1.04 4.48
C ARG A 11 -7.40 0.10 3.58
N THR A 12 -7.54 1.29 4.15
CA THR A 12 -7.87 2.50 3.39
C THR A 12 -6.99 3.63 3.86
N ILE A 13 -6.35 4.29 2.92
CA ILE A 13 -5.47 5.44 3.19
C ILE A 13 -5.91 6.58 2.26
N THR A 14 -6.07 7.77 2.81
CA THR A 14 -6.37 8.95 2.01
C THR A 14 -5.07 9.48 1.41
N LEU A 15 -4.99 9.51 0.10
CA LEU A 15 -3.81 9.98 -0.64
C LEU A 15 -4.16 11.11 -1.59
N PRO A 16 -3.21 12.01 -1.90
CA PRO A 16 -3.42 12.97 -2.98
C PRO A 16 -3.67 12.24 -4.31
N ILE A 17 -4.52 12.79 -5.16
CA ILE A 17 -4.73 12.18 -6.47
C ILE A 17 -3.43 12.19 -7.27
N ASN A 18 -3.31 11.25 -8.21
CA ASN A 18 -2.11 11.07 -9.03
C ASN A 18 -0.86 10.68 -8.23
N SER A 19 -1.06 10.16 -7.01
CA SER A 19 0.04 9.61 -6.22
C SER A 19 0.49 8.27 -6.80
N GLN A 20 1.77 7.95 -6.61
CA GLN A 20 2.34 6.67 -7.02
C GLN A 20 2.87 5.94 -5.79
N ILE A 21 2.35 4.75 -5.53
CA ILE A 21 2.85 3.91 -4.45
C ILE A 21 4.15 3.27 -4.93
N LEU A 22 5.22 3.52 -4.19
CA LEU A 22 6.57 3.08 -4.58
C LEU A 22 6.93 1.73 -3.98
N LYS A 23 6.57 1.53 -2.70
CA LYS A 23 7.03 0.36 -1.95
C LYS A 23 6.22 0.22 -0.66
N ALA A 24 6.14 -1.01 -0.16
CA ALA A 24 5.71 -1.28 1.21
C ALA A 24 6.88 -1.89 1.97
N GLY A 25 6.89 -1.76 3.30
CA GLY A 25 7.96 -2.30 4.11
C GLY A 25 7.64 -2.26 5.59
N MET A 26 8.52 -2.89 6.38
CA MET A 26 8.40 -2.92 7.84
C MET A 26 9.42 -1.99 8.46
N GLN A 27 8.99 -1.22 9.45
CA GLN A 27 9.91 -0.48 10.33
C GLN A 27 9.39 -0.61 11.76
N ASN A 28 10.25 -1.06 12.65
CA ASN A 28 9.92 -1.19 14.08
C ASN A 28 8.63 -1.99 14.32
N GLY A 29 8.41 -3.05 13.55
CA GLY A 29 7.24 -3.91 13.68
C GLY A 29 5.96 -3.33 13.09
N ILE A 30 6.03 -2.20 12.40
CA ILE A 30 4.88 -1.54 11.79
C ILE A 30 5.02 -1.56 10.27
N MET A 31 3.91 -1.83 9.58
CA MET A 31 3.87 -1.82 8.12
C MET A 31 3.64 -0.40 7.61
N TYR A 32 4.43 -0.01 6.61
CA TYR A 32 4.34 1.31 5.97
C TYR A 32 4.32 1.18 4.46
N ILE A 33 3.80 2.22 3.81
CA ILE A 33 4.01 2.43 2.37
C ILE A 33 4.72 3.76 2.15
N TRP A 34 5.51 3.81 1.09
CA TRP A 34 6.17 5.04 0.63
C TRP A 34 5.51 5.45 -0.66
N VAL A 35 5.10 6.71 -0.73
CA VAL A 35 4.25 7.21 -1.81
C VAL A 35 4.82 8.50 -2.37
N LEU A 36 4.97 8.53 -3.69
CA LEU A 36 5.37 9.74 -4.41
C LEU A 36 4.13 10.59 -4.61
N VAL A 37 4.13 11.79 -4.07
CA VAL A 37 2.99 12.70 -4.13
C VAL A 37 3.41 14.08 -4.62
N ASP A 38 2.45 14.83 -5.16
CA ASP A 38 2.63 16.26 -5.40
C ASP A 38 2.18 16.99 -4.15
N GLU A 39 3.11 17.64 -3.46
CA GLU A 39 2.81 18.29 -2.17
C GLU A 39 1.83 19.45 -2.30
N ASN A 40 1.62 19.96 -3.53
CA ASN A 40 0.65 21.04 -3.78
C ASN A 40 -0.74 20.53 -4.17
N GLU A 41 -0.89 19.22 -4.34
CA GLU A 41 -2.17 18.65 -4.74
C GLU A 41 -3.13 18.63 -3.55
N LYS A 42 -4.31 19.22 -3.72
CA LYS A 42 -5.31 19.32 -2.67
C LYS A 42 -6.44 18.30 -2.79
N GLN A 43 -6.65 17.75 -3.98
CA GLN A 43 -7.65 16.72 -4.18
C GLN A 43 -7.10 15.37 -3.74
N THR A 44 -7.95 14.58 -3.11
CA THR A 44 -7.56 13.28 -2.55
C THR A 44 -8.48 12.18 -3.02
N TYR A 45 -8.05 10.95 -2.80
CA TYR A 45 -8.86 9.76 -3.04
C TYR A 45 -8.58 8.75 -1.94
N TYR A 46 -9.44 7.75 -1.82
CA TYR A 46 -9.24 6.64 -0.88
C TYR A 46 -8.52 5.51 -1.62
N ALA A 47 -7.29 5.25 -1.22
CA ALA A 47 -6.53 4.10 -1.72
C ALA A 47 -6.82 2.91 -0.84
N ASN A 48 -7.23 1.80 -1.45
CA ASN A 48 -7.63 0.60 -0.72
C ASN A 48 -6.60 -0.51 -0.93
N PHE A 49 -6.33 -1.25 0.16
CA PHE A 49 -5.29 -2.27 0.18
C PHE A 49 -5.84 -3.57 0.74
N GLU A 50 -5.27 -4.68 0.27
CA GLU A 50 -5.47 -6.00 0.84
C GLU A 50 -4.14 -6.51 1.39
N ILE A 51 -4.18 -7.08 2.58
CA ILE A 51 -3.00 -7.61 3.28
C ILE A 51 -3.25 -9.10 3.49
N ILE A 52 -2.52 -9.94 2.77
CA ILE A 52 -2.76 -11.38 2.75
C ILE A 52 -1.50 -12.10 3.22
N GLY A 53 -1.65 -12.96 4.23
CA GLY A 53 -0.54 -13.83 4.68
C GLY A 53 -0.31 -14.98 3.74
N THR A 54 0.94 -15.43 3.64
CA THR A 54 1.27 -16.60 2.84
C THR A 54 0.47 -17.81 3.36
N GLY A 55 -0.17 -18.52 2.45
CA GLY A 55 -0.99 -19.69 2.77
C GLY A 55 -2.44 -19.34 3.12
N HIS A 56 -2.79 -18.07 3.25
CA HIS A 56 -4.17 -17.64 3.49
C HIS A 56 -4.92 -17.56 2.17
N SER A 57 -6.16 -18.05 2.17
CA SER A 57 -7.02 -17.97 0.99
C SER A 57 -7.58 -16.56 0.83
N PHE A 58 -7.80 -16.15 -0.41
CA PHE A 58 -8.48 -14.90 -0.70
C PHE A 58 -9.29 -15.07 -1.98
N GLU A 59 -10.29 -14.20 -2.16
CA GLU A 59 -11.25 -14.33 -3.26
C GLU A 59 -11.23 -13.17 -4.25
N PHE A 60 -10.50 -12.10 -4.00
CA PHE A 60 -10.48 -11.01 -4.95
C PHE A 60 -9.75 -11.41 -6.25
N ASP A 61 -10.19 -10.82 -7.36
CA ASP A 61 -9.58 -11.05 -8.66
C ASP A 61 -8.26 -10.28 -8.75
N TYR A 62 -7.16 -11.01 -8.97
CA TYR A 62 -5.85 -10.37 -9.08
C TYR A 62 -5.77 -9.36 -10.24
N LEU A 63 -6.70 -9.44 -11.22
CA LEU A 63 -6.75 -8.48 -12.32
C LEU A 63 -7.25 -7.10 -11.89
N THR A 64 -7.96 -7.02 -10.76
CA THR A 64 -8.47 -5.75 -10.21
C THR A 64 -7.54 -5.20 -9.12
N HIS A 65 -6.42 -5.86 -8.87
CA HIS A 65 -5.49 -5.50 -7.82
C HIS A 65 -4.07 -5.46 -8.37
N THR A 66 -3.25 -4.58 -7.83
CA THR A 66 -1.83 -4.48 -8.16
C THR A 66 -1.02 -4.97 -6.99
N TYR A 67 -0.15 -5.95 -7.22
CA TYR A 67 0.77 -6.43 -6.18
C TYR A 67 1.81 -5.36 -5.89
N ILE A 68 1.97 -5.01 -4.61
CA ILE A 68 2.90 -3.97 -4.21
C ILE A 68 4.21 -4.58 -3.71
N ASP A 69 4.13 -5.45 -2.71
CA ASP A 69 5.35 -5.95 -2.06
C ASP A 69 5.04 -7.12 -1.14
N SER A 70 6.09 -7.82 -0.75
CA SER A 70 6.05 -8.85 0.30
C SER A 70 6.80 -8.33 1.51
N LEU A 71 6.18 -8.39 2.68
CA LEU A 71 6.77 -7.90 3.92
C LEU A 71 7.08 -9.07 4.84
N PHE A 72 8.33 -9.13 5.30
CA PHE A 72 8.80 -10.20 6.18
C PHE A 72 8.70 -9.73 7.62
N ASP A 73 7.99 -10.51 8.45
CA ASP A 73 7.72 -10.21 9.84
C ASP A 73 7.97 -11.47 10.66
N GLY A 74 9.22 -11.70 11.07
CA GLY A 74 9.61 -12.95 11.72
C GLY A 74 9.32 -14.16 10.83
N PRO A 75 8.54 -15.13 11.31
CA PRO A 75 8.15 -16.29 10.50
C PRO A 75 7.02 -15.99 9.50
N PHE A 76 6.44 -14.79 9.54
CA PHE A 76 5.30 -14.44 8.70
C PHE A 76 5.75 -13.65 7.49
N VAL A 77 5.05 -13.86 6.36
CA VAL A 77 5.21 -13.06 5.15
C VAL A 77 3.85 -12.54 4.75
N TRP A 78 3.75 -11.22 4.63
CA TRP A 78 2.51 -10.53 4.28
C TRP A 78 2.62 -9.99 2.87
N HIS A 79 1.58 -10.22 2.07
CA HIS A 79 1.52 -9.78 0.67
C HIS A 79 0.56 -8.60 0.58
N ILE A 80 1.06 -7.50 0.04
CA ILE A 80 0.32 -6.25 0.00
C ILE A 80 -0.14 -6.00 -1.42
N TRP A 81 -1.45 -5.81 -1.57
CA TRP A 81 -2.09 -5.52 -2.84
C TRP A 81 -2.80 -4.17 -2.75
N ASN A 82 -2.75 -3.41 -3.84
CA ASN A 82 -3.51 -2.16 -3.97
C ASN A 82 -4.67 -2.39 -4.92
N VAL A 83 -5.86 -1.98 -4.53
CA VAL A 83 -7.05 -2.10 -5.37
C VAL A 83 -6.95 -1.08 -6.50
N LYS A 84 -7.13 -1.53 -7.74
CA LYS A 84 -7.15 -0.63 -8.89
C LYS A 84 -8.44 0.19 -8.87
N ASN A 85 -8.30 1.48 -9.09
CA ASN A 85 -9.44 2.39 -9.14
C ASN A 85 -9.87 2.65 -10.58
#